data_a314348a98921ca70709ef7d34437008
#
_entry.id   a314348a98921ca70709ef7d34437008
#
_cell.length_a   1.000
_cell.length_b   1.000
_cell.length_c   1.000
_cell.angle_alpha   90.00
_cell.angle_beta   90.00
_cell.angle_gamma   90.00
#
_symmetry.space_group_name_H-M   'P 1'
#
loop_
_entity.id
_entity.type
_entity.pdbx_description
1 polymer ?
#
loop_
_entity_poly.entity_id
_entity_poly.type
_entity_poly.pdbx_seq_one_letter_code
_entity_poly.pdbx_strand_id
1 'polypeptide(L)'
;MCIRDRTVDVISRFYTRLKQDYLNPGIPEGEDKERAENARWERLLSIALRTNDNRPVLTSEYAHCMGNALGNFREYWDEIYSHPRMLGGFIWDWVDQGIIRTLPDGRTQVAYGGDFGDEPNLKAFCLNGVVFADRSLNPKYWEVKKVYQPVYMKLLSYDSESNGCRIELLNHNHHIDLSGYRCTWELYANGKLMGSGDAELPQVNPGEKGTLLLSLTKAMKKVHLEKDDVRLNISIRLKNDCDWAKAGYEVATEQLTIQDNLTQISKSSIKPGGKLEVYKEGSNVWVKGKNFSAEWSQPDAALTALIYNNKKVFHAEGDTPASYFQAFRAPVDNDKSFGNWLAKDWEKNNMHAPRISSTELTWKQIAEDKVEIKAIQRYNYLAGSVLVTSLYTVYGDGTMDLKQTYLPEGELPELPRLGSAWVADKSLTQFSWYGYGPFENYPDRLSSSKIGLWKSTVAEQYVHYPRPQDSGNKESVVELSLTDRKGLGVKIATLGKPFSASALPYSVNDLYKTSHDCDLQPRDAVFLNLDAAVLGLGNSSCGPGVLKKYSIPKTEHTLNVRFSPCK
;
A
#
# COMPACT_ATOMS: atom_id res chain seq x y z
N MET A 1 33.55 19.01 9.95
CA MET A 1 33.05 20.08 9.06
C MET A 1 33.58 19.82 7.67
N CYS A 2 32.70 19.54 6.74
CA CYS A 2 33.11 19.27 5.37
C CYS A 2 33.74 20.52 4.79
N ILE A 3 34.97 20.45 4.27
CA ILE A 3 35.66 21.55 3.55
C ILE A 3 34.76 22.12 2.44
N ARG A 4 33.90 21.30 1.87
CA ARG A 4 32.88 21.66 0.86
C ARG A 4 31.99 22.84 1.27
N ASP A 5 31.64 22.98 2.56
CA ASP A 5 30.75 24.05 3.00
C ASP A 5 31.39 25.45 2.96
N ARG A 6 32.70 25.55 2.87
CA ARG A 6 33.40 26.85 2.86
C ARG A 6 33.71 27.40 1.47
N THR A 7 33.66 26.53 0.44
CA THR A 7 34.18 26.85 -0.90
C THR A 7 33.14 26.69 -2.02
N VAL A 8 31.88 26.50 -1.70
CA VAL A 8 30.81 26.27 -2.68
C VAL A 8 29.67 27.27 -2.51
N ASP A 9 28.96 27.56 -3.60
CA ASP A 9 27.83 28.49 -3.64
C ASP A 9 26.53 27.83 -3.15
N VAL A 10 26.46 26.51 -3.17
CA VAL A 10 25.29 25.71 -2.74
C VAL A 10 25.72 24.68 -1.69
N ILE A 11 25.01 24.62 -0.58
CA ILE A 11 25.24 23.60 0.44
C ILE A 11 24.59 22.30 -0.01
N SER A 12 25.39 21.28 -0.20
CA SER A 12 24.91 19.93 -0.58
C SER A 12 25.06 18.96 0.58
N ARG A 13 24.07 18.09 0.73
CA ARG A 13 24.08 16.97 1.70
C ARG A 13 23.66 15.68 1.01
N PHE A 14 23.99 14.59 1.64
CA PHE A 14 23.81 13.24 1.12
C PHE A 14 22.83 12.47 2.04
N TYR A 15 21.71 12.01 1.51
CA TYR A 15 20.66 11.29 2.23
C TYR A 15 20.23 11.95 3.54
N THR A 16 19.89 13.21 3.48
CA THR A 16 19.42 14.00 4.61
C THR A 16 18.07 13.49 5.12
N ARG A 17 17.78 13.82 6.38
CA ARG A 17 16.50 13.52 7.04
C ARG A 17 15.56 14.71 7.01
N LEU A 18 14.28 14.41 7.11
CA LEU A 18 13.23 15.39 7.44
C LEU A 18 13.26 15.73 8.94
N LYS A 19 12.65 16.84 9.31
CA LYS A 19 12.43 17.22 10.71
C LYS A 19 11.23 16.45 11.31
N GLN A 20 11.25 15.13 11.18
CA GLN A 20 10.25 14.19 11.70
C GLN A 20 10.95 13.00 12.37
N ASP A 21 10.21 12.23 13.17
CA ASP A 21 10.75 11.07 13.84
C ASP A 21 10.76 9.85 12.92
N TYR A 22 11.91 9.17 12.88
CA TYR A 22 12.12 7.93 12.15
C TYR A 22 12.24 6.74 13.11
N LEU A 23 11.97 5.54 12.63
CA LEU A 23 12.23 4.30 13.38
C LEU A 23 13.72 4.13 13.72
N ASN A 24 14.61 4.60 12.83
CA ASN A 24 16.04 4.72 13.08
C ASN A 24 16.36 6.20 13.39
N PRO A 25 16.39 6.63 14.66
CA PRO A 25 16.36 8.04 15.06
C PRO A 25 17.57 8.86 14.59
N GLY A 26 18.67 8.21 14.26
CA GLY A 26 19.88 8.93 13.84
C GLY A 26 20.68 9.50 15.01
N ILE A 27 21.58 10.44 14.72
CA ILE A 27 22.41 11.10 15.70
C ILE A 27 21.64 12.29 16.28
N PRO A 28 21.59 12.46 17.63
CA PRO A 28 20.97 13.60 18.27
C PRO A 28 21.55 14.95 17.79
N GLU A 29 20.73 16.00 17.80
CA GLU A 29 21.19 17.36 17.52
C GLU A 29 22.25 17.79 18.54
N GLY A 30 23.37 18.36 18.07
CA GLY A 30 24.46 18.84 18.93
C GLY A 30 25.63 17.89 19.09
N GLU A 31 25.50 16.60 18.69
CA GLU A 31 26.64 15.69 18.68
C GLU A 31 27.56 15.93 17.46
N ASP A 32 28.80 15.49 17.58
CA ASP A 32 29.83 15.64 16.52
C ASP A 32 29.38 14.92 15.23
N LYS A 33 29.13 15.72 14.20
CA LYS A 33 28.63 15.30 12.89
C LYS A 33 29.71 15.43 11.80
N GLU A 34 30.98 15.55 12.17
CA GLU A 34 32.06 15.83 11.23
C GLU A 34 32.41 14.64 10.32
N ARG A 35 31.95 13.45 10.64
CA ARG A 35 32.15 12.26 9.79
C ARG A 35 31.23 12.28 8.58
N ALA A 36 31.76 11.90 7.42
CA ALA A 36 30.97 11.79 6.17
C ALA A 36 29.75 10.86 6.32
N GLU A 37 29.85 9.82 7.17
CA GLU A 37 28.76 8.91 7.52
C GLU A 37 27.59 9.61 8.24
N ASN A 38 27.86 10.72 8.90
CA ASN A 38 26.85 11.46 9.66
C ASN A 38 26.05 12.44 8.79
N ALA A 39 26.49 12.74 7.58
CA ALA A 39 25.76 13.64 6.66
C ALA A 39 24.34 13.14 6.37
N ARG A 40 24.14 11.81 6.28
CA ARG A 40 22.84 11.17 6.13
C ARG A 40 21.90 11.30 7.35
N TRP A 41 22.41 11.78 8.46
CA TRP A 41 21.64 11.99 9.69
C TRP A 41 21.24 13.45 9.89
N GLU A 42 21.85 14.38 9.16
CA GLU A 42 21.49 15.79 9.24
C GLU A 42 20.07 16.03 8.71
N ARG A 43 19.38 16.96 9.35
CA ARG A 43 18.04 17.38 8.92
C ARG A 43 18.16 18.54 7.94
N LEU A 44 17.59 18.38 6.74
CA LEU A 44 17.70 19.36 5.65
C LEU A 44 17.20 20.75 6.10
N LEU A 45 16.03 20.79 6.72
CA LEU A 45 15.45 22.05 7.23
C LEU A 45 16.34 22.71 8.30
N SER A 46 16.99 21.95 9.17
CA SER A 46 17.90 22.51 10.19
C SER A 46 19.10 23.20 9.56
N ILE A 47 19.58 22.72 8.41
CA ILE A 47 20.66 23.39 7.64
C ILE A 47 20.13 24.68 7.00
N ALA A 48 18.94 24.64 6.42
CA ALA A 48 18.32 25.81 5.79
C ALA A 48 17.99 26.95 6.79
N LEU A 49 17.71 26.60 8.03
CA LEU A 49 17.40 27.57 9.11
C LEU A 49 18.64 28.24 9.75
N ARG A 50 19.87 27.90 9.36
CA ARG A 50 21.09 28.56 9.88
C ARG A 50 21.09 30.03 9.51
N THR A 51 21.15 30.91 10.50
CA THR A 51 21.04 32.38 10.31
C THR A 51 22.32 33.04 9.81
N ASN A 52 23.46 32.37 9.95
CA ASN A 52 24.79 32.85 9.52
C ASN A 52 25.15 32.41 8.09
N ASP A 53 24.24 31.81 7.38
CA ASP A 53 24.43 31.31 6.02
C ASP A 53 23.14 31.49 5.23
N ASN A 54 23.22 32.12 4.06
CA ASN A 54 22.09 32.40 3.17
C ASN A 54 22.15 31.60 1.85
N ARG A 55 23.16 30.74 1.69
CA ARG A 55 23.30 29.93 0.49
C ARG A 55 22.15 28.93 0.35
N PRO A 56 21.77 28.60 -0.90
CA PRO A 56 20.83 27.52 -1.17
C PRO A 56 21.29 26.18 -0.60
N VAL A 57 20.34 25.32 -0.26
CA VAL A 57 20.57 23.99 0.29
C VAL A 57 19.87 22.95 -0.56
N LEU A 58 20.55 21.85 -0.88
CA LEU A 58 19.97 20.71 -1.58
C LEU A 58 20.48 19.39 -1.00
N THR A 59 19.78 18.31 -1.31
CA THR A 59 20.29 16.96 -1.05
C THR A 59 20.82 16.35 -2.35
N SER A 60 22.14 16.05 -2.39
CA SER A 60 22.81 15.56 -3.60
C SER A 60 22.35 14.17 -4.01
N GLU A 61 21.93 13.36 -3.02
CA GLU A 61 21.20 12.12 -3.23
C GLU A 61 20.16 12.00 -2.14
N TYR A 62 18.97 11.50 -2.50
CA TYR A 62 17.90 11.19 -1.56
C TYR A 62 16.94 10.17 -2.19
N ALA A 63 15.99 9.67 -1.39
CA ALA A 63 14.93 8.80 -1.88
C ALA A 63 15.48 7.63 -2.71
N HIS A 64 16.37 6.82 -2.09
CA HIS A 64 16.99 5.67 -2.76
C HIS A 64 15.93 4.68 -3.23
N CYS A 65 15.82 4.50 -4.55
CA CYS A 65 14.69 3.83 -5.21
C CYS A 65 14.87 2.32 -5.38
N MET A 66 15.60 1.65 -4.50
CA MET A 66 15.88 0.22 -4.62
C MET A 66 14.63 -0.64 -4.40
N GLY A 67 14.29 -1.48 -5.40
CA GLY A 67 13.16 -2.39 -5.35
C GLY A 67 11.82 -1.70 -5.07
N ASN A 68 11.01 -2.26 -4.17
CA ASN A 68 9.77 -1.68 -3.69
C ASN A 68 10.06 -0.60 -2.64
N ALA A 69 10.29 0.62 -3.09
CA ALA A 69 10.82 1.73 -2.32
C ALA A 69 10.02 3.02 -2.52
N LEU A 70 10.61 4.10 -2.05
CA LEU A 70 10.16 5.48 -2.12
C LEU A 70 9.06 5.80 -1.11
N GLY A 71 9.27 5.42 0.15
CA GLY A 71 8.42 5.88 1.26
C GLY A 71 8.66 7.35 1.60
N ASN A 72 7.66 7.99 2.16
CA ASN A 72 7.67 9.39 2.65
C ASN A 72 8.24 10.43 1.65
N PHE A 73 8.08 10.20 0.35
CA PHE A 73 8.58 11.12 -0.67
C PHE A 73 7.81 12.44 -0.70
N ARG A 74 6.52 12.40 -0.42
CA ARG A 74 5.66 13.58 -0.30
C ARG A 74 6.14 14.50 0.82
N GLU A 75 6.48 13.97 1.98
CA GLU A 75 6.94 14.74 3.13
C GLU A 75 8.25 15.48 2.85
N TYR A 76 9.15 14.89 2.03
CA TYR A 76 10.35 15.62 1.58
C TYR A 76 9.98 16.90 0.84
N TRP A 77 9.03 16.84 -0.06
CA TRP A 77 8.65 18.01 -0.87
C TRP A 77 7.79 19.01 -0.10
N ASP A 78 6.97 18.55 0.84
CA ASP A 78 6.27 19.46 1.75
C ASP A 78 7.28 20.26 2.61
N GLU A 79 8.37 19.62 3.08
CA GLU A 79 9.43 20.32 3.82
C GLU A 79 10.28 21.20 2.90
N ILE A 80 10.66 20.73 1.72
CA ILE A 80 11.43 21.51 0.74
C ILE A 80 10.68 22.80 0.36
N TYR A 81 9.41 22.73 0.03
CA TYR A 81 8.60 23.90 -0.29
C TYR A 81 8.33 24.83 0.91
N SER A 82 8.54 24.36 2.13
CA SER A 82 8.35 25.17 3.33
C SER A 82 9.40 26.26 3.54
N HIS A 83 10.54 26.20 2.83
CA HIS A 83 11.65 27.13 3.06
C HIS A 83 12.36 27.53 1.75
N PRO A 84 12.50 28.84 1.46
CA PRO A 84 13.00 29.34 0.16
C PRO A 84 14.46 28.98 -0.16
N ARG A 85 15.27 28.63 0.85
CA ARG A 85 16.66 28.18 0.63
C ARG A 85 16.75 26.71 0.19
N MET A 86 15.69 25.91 0.35
CA MET A 86 15.70 24.50 -0.04
C MET A 86 15.35 24.37 -1.51
N LEU A 87 16.29 23.89 -2.31
CA LEU A 87 16.15 23.77 -3.76
C LEU A 87 15.57 22.44 -4.22
N GLY A 88 15.67 21.39 -3.39
CA GLY A 88 15.28 20.04 -3.78
C GLY A 88 16.39 19.02 -3.62
N GLY A 89 16.42 18.03 -4.50
CA GLY A 89 17.44 16.97 -4.48
C GLY A 89 17.39 16.08 -5.71
N PHE A 90 18.36 15.18 -5.79
CA PHE A 90 18.50 14.23 -6.89
C PHE A 90 18.14 12.83 -6.40
N ILE A 91 17.06 12.27 -6.95
CA ILE A 91 16.64 10.89 -6.64
C ILE A 91 17.73 9.92 -7.11
N TRP A 92 18.09 8.95 -6.27
CA TRP A 92 18.95 7.86 -6.67
C TRP A 92 18.15 6.57 -6.85
N ASP A 93 17.92 6.11 -8.06
CA ASP A 93 18.38 6.61 -9.34
C ASP A 93 17.19 6.65 -10.34
N TRP A 94 17.42 7.04 -11.60
CA TRP A 94 16.34 7.07 -12.60
C TRP A 94 15.98 5.69 -13.12
N VAL A 95 16.98 4.86 -13.43
CA VAL A 95 16.81 3.56 -14.07
C VAL A 95 17.53 2.47 -13.29
N ASP A 96 16.89 1.33 -13.10
CA ASP A 96 17.57 0.14 -12.60
C ASP A 96 18.80 -0.19 -13.46
N GLN A 97 19.96 -0.36 -12.82
CA GLN A 97 21.24 -0.62 -13.49
C GLN A 97 21.48 -2.12 -13.70
N GLY A 98 20.43 -2.96 -13.63
CA GLY A 98 20.50 -4.37 -13.93
C GLY A 98 20.74 -4.65 -15.41
N ILE A 99 21.40 -5.75 -15.71
CA ILE A 99 21.71 -6.19 -17.08
C ILE A 99 20.69 -7.22 -17.53
N ILE A 100 19.95 -6.91 -18.60
CA ILE A 100 18.97 -7.83 -19.17
C ILE A 100 19.72 -8.90 -20.00
N ARG A 101 19.53 -10.16 -19.65
CA ARG A 101 20.13 -11.30 -20.38
C ARG A 101 19.10 -12.41 -20.63
N THR A 102 19.34 -13.20 -21.67
CA THR A 102 18.61 -14.44 -21.94
C THR A 102 19.37 -15.61 -21.35
N LEU A 103 18.71 -16.40 -20.53
CA LEU A 103 19.25 -17.62 -19.95
C LEU A 103 19.30 -18.75 -20.98
N PRO A 104 20.10 -19.82 -20.77
CA PRO A 104 20.19 -20.97 -21.70
C PRO A 104 18.85 -21.65 -21.97
N ASP A 105 17.89 -21.57 -21.05
CA ASP A 105 16.54 -22.12 -21.18
C ASP A 105 15.54 -21.17 -21.88
N GLY A 106 16.02 -20.00 -22.33
CA GLY A 106 15.24 -19.00 -23.07
C GLY A 106 14.51 -17.97 -22.20
N ARG A 107 14.54 -18.09 -20.85
CA ARG A 107 13.95 -17.10 -19.94
C ARG A 107 14.76 -15.80 -19.95
N THR A 108 14.09 -14.68 -19.75
CA THR A 108 14.73 -13.37 -19.55
C THR A 108 15.00 -13.14 -18.07
N GLN A 109 16.22 -12.72 -17.75
CA GLN A 109 16.64 -12.35 -16.40
C GLN A 109 17.17 -10.92 -16.40
N VAL A 110 16.82 -10.15 -15.39
CA VAL A 110 17.54 -8.93 -15.03
C VAL A 110 18.64 -9.32 -14.05
N ALA A 111 19.87 -9.39 -14.54
CA ALA A 111 21.03 -9.80 -13.78
C ALA A 111 21.56 -8.65 -12.90
N TYR A 112 22.09 -9.00 -11.73
CA TYR A 112 22.69 -8.07 -10.77
C TYR A 112 23.95 -8.68 -10.13
N GLY A 113 24.52 -8.06 -9.11
CA GLY A 113 25.82 -8.45 -8.52
C GLY A 113 25.89 -9.92 -8.10
N GLY A 114 26.89 -10.62 -8.60
CA GLY A 114 27.16 -12.03 -8.40
C GLY A 114 26.67 -12.95 -9.53
N ASP A 115 25.79 -12.45 -10.43
CA ASP A 115 25.20 -13.27 -11.50
C ASP A 115 26.19 -13.60 -12.64
N PHE A 116 27.34 -12.93 -12.66
CA PHE A 116 28.43 -13.17 -13.61
C PHE A 116 29.66 -13.81 -12.92
N GLY A 117 29.50 -14.29 -11.67
CA GLY A 117 30.59 -14.85 -10.88
C GLY A 117 31.52 -13.79 -10.29
N ASP A 118 31.08 -12.55 -10.26
CA ASP A 118 31.81 -11.42 -9.71
C ASP A 118 31.83 -11.48 -8.16
N GLU A 119 33.02 -11.37 -7.58
CA GLU A 119 33.24 -11.31 -6.12
C GLU A 119 34.39 -10.35 -5.80
N PRO A 120 34.22 -9.47 -4.79
CA PRO A 120 33.00 -9.22 -4.01
C PRO A 120 31.92 -8.47 -4.80
N ASN A 121 30.66 -8.60 -4.38
CA ASN A 121 29.53 -7.89 -4.99
C ASN A 121 28.52 -7.43 -3.93
N LEU A 122 27.60 -6.54 -4.31
CA LEU A 122 26.56 -5.98 -3.46
C LEU A 122 25.15 -6.49 -3.85
N LYS A 123 25.07 -7.63 -4.54
CA LYS A 123 23.79 -8.24 -4.96
C LYS A 123 22.92 -7.22 -5.73
N ALA A 124 21.66 -7.10 -5.35
CA ALA A 124 20.67 -6.26 -6.01
C ALA A 124 20.84 -4.74 -5.76
N PHE A 125 21.96 -4.28 -5.16
CA PHE A 125 22.14 -2.86 -4.82
C PHE A 125 22.19 -1.91 -6.05
N CYS A 126 22.39 -2.45 -7.25
CA CYS A 126 22.30 -1.74 -8.52
C CYS A 126 20.86 -1.57 -9.05
N LEU A 127 19.85 -2.20 -8.43
CA LEU A 127 18.45 -2.12 -8.84
C LEU A 127 17.73 -1.00 -8.09
N ASN A 128 18.11 0.24 -8.37
CA ASN A 128 17.73 1.43 -7.61
C ASN A 128 17.00 2.49 -8.45
N GLY A 129 16.43 2.11 -9.59
CA GLY A 129 15.76 3.00 -10.51
C GLY A 129 14.31 3.33 -10.13
N VAL A 130 13.86 4.54 -10.47
CA VAL A 130 12.44 4.93 -10.50
C VAL A 130 11.69 4.11 -11.56
N VAL A 131 12.37 3.72 -12.63
CA VAL A 131 11.87 2.81 -13.68
C VAL A 131 12.75 1.55 -13.76
N PHE A 132 12.21 0.47 -14.28
CA PHE A 132 12.93 -0.78 -14.47
C PHE A 132 14.05 -0.68 -15.50
N ALA A 133 14.94 -1.67 -15.56
CA ALA A 133 16.07 -1.72 -16.49
C ALA A 133 15.64 -1.68 -17.97
N ASP A 134 14.48 -2.21 -18.30
CA ASP A 134 13.86 -2.18 -19.64
C ASP A 134 13.12 -0.86 -19.94
N ARG A 135 13.13 0.10 -19.02
CA ARG A 135 12.40 1.38 -19.07
C ARG A 135 10.89 1.26 -18.85
N SER A 136 10.35 0.09 -18.53
CA SER A 136 8.96 -0.04 -18.10
C SER A 136 8.74 0.67 -16.74
N LEU A 137 7.50 1.10 -16.51
CA LEU A 137 7.17 1.93 -15.35
C LEU A 137 7.02 1.07 -14.08
N ASN A 138 7.77 1.43 -13.05
CA ASN A 138 7.59 0.90 -11.71
C ASN A 138 6.46 1.69 -10.98
N PRO A 139 5.69 1.10 -10.06
CA PRO A 139 4.65 1.82 -9.29
C PRO A 139 5.12 3.12 -8.63
N LYS A 140 6.35 3.19 -8.14
CA LYS A 140 6.94 4.41 -7.54
C LYS A 140 7.12 5.57 -8.52
N TYR A 141 7.18 5.32 -9.83
CA TYR A 141 7.18 6.36 -10.86
C TYR A 141 5.96 7.29 -10.72
N TRP A 142 4.80 6.73 -10.44
CA TRP A 142 3.57 7.51 -10.28
C TRP A 142 3.60 8.40 -9.05
N GLU A 143 4.25 7.96 -7.96
CA GLU A 143 4.47 8.77 -6.78
C GLU A 143 5.39 9.96 -7.08
N VAL A 144 6.51 9.73 -7.81
CA VAL A 144 7.42 10.79 -8.25
C VAL A 144 6.67 11.79 -9.14
N LYS A 145 5.93 11.30 -10.15
CA LYS A 145 5.13 12.16 -11.03
C LYS A 145 4.13 13.01 -10.25
N LYS A 146 3.45 12.41 -9.27
CA LYS A 146 2.45 13.10 -8.45
C LYS A 146 3.08 14.16 -7.55
N VAL A 147 4.17 13.84 -6.90
CA VAL A 147 4.84 14.75 -5.96
C VAL A 147 5.53 15.90 -6.71
N TYR A 148 6.04 15.66 -7.91
CA TYR A 148 6.69 16.67 -8.76
C TYR A 148 5.72 17.45 -9.65
N GLN A 149 4.42 17.22 -9.55
CA GLN A 149 3.45 17.91 -10.42
C GLN A 149 3.56 19.45 -10.28
N PRO A 150 3.42 20.19 -11.37
CA PRO A 150 3.65 21.64 -11.36
C PRO A 150 2.47 22.45 -10.82
N VAL A 151 1.31 21.84 -10.61
CA VAL A 151 0.12 22.52 -10.07
C VAL A 151 -0.44 21.72 -8.90
N TYR A 152 -0.46 22.32 -7.71
CA TYR A 152 -1.11 21.73 -6.53
C TYR A 152 -2.53 22.25 -6.41
N MET A 153 -3.43 21.38 -5.96
CA MET A 153 -4.86 21.68 -5.88
C MET A 153 -5.38 21.29 -4.49
N LYS A 154 -6.21 22.16 -3.91
CA LYS A 154 -6.82 21.93 -2.61
C LYS A 154 -8.25 22.41 -2.59
N LEU A 155 -9.18 21.58 -2.14
CA LEU A 155 -10.56 22.00 -1.89
C LEU A 155 -10.58 22.99 -0.72
N LEU A 156 -11.06 24.22 -0.98
CA LEU A 156 -11.27 25.24 0.04
C LEU A 156 -12.65 25.11 0.67
N SER A 157 -13.68 24.91 -0.17
CA SER A 157 -15.05 24.71 0.28
C SER A 157 -15.89 24.02 -0.79
N TYR A 158 -16.91 23.32 -0.34
CA TYR A 158 -18.04 22.84 -1.13
C TYR A 158 -19.33 23.41 -0.53
N ASP A 159 -20.15 24.01 -1.38
CA ASP A 159 -21.47 24.53 -1.01
C ASP A 159 -22.55 23.57 -1.52
N SER A 160 -23.29 22.97 -0.60
CA SER A 160 -24.32 21.97 -0.91
C SER A 160 -25.59 22.56 -1.50
N GLU A 161 -25.84 23.86 -1.34
CA GLU A 161 -27.03 24.53 -1.91
C GLU A 161 -26.83 24.79 -3.40
N SER A 162 -25.70 25.36 -3.78
CA SER A 162 -25.37 25.66 -5.19
C SER A 162 -24.66 24.50 -5.89
N ASN A 163 -24.22 23.49 -5.17
CA ASN A 163 -23.28 22.45 -5.63
C ASN A 163 -22.00 23.04 -6.23
N GLY A 164 -21.50 24.09 -5.62
CA GLY A 164 -20.31 24.83 -6.04
C GLY A 164 -19.07 24.43 -5.24
N CYS A 165 -17.95 24.24 -5.95
CA CYS A 165 -16.64 24.03 -5.32
C CYS A 165 -15.76 25.25 -5.50
N ARG A 166 -15.03 25.61 -4.45
CA ARG A 166 -13.91 26.55 -4.48
C ARG A 166 -12.62 25.77 -4.29
N ILE A 167 -11.72 25.83 -5.26
CA ILE A 167 -10.50 25.02 -5.28
C ILE A 167 -9.31 25.97 -5.42
N GLU A 168 -8.42 25.95 -4.45
CA GLU A 168 -7.13 26.65 -4.53
C GLU A 168 -6.23 25.92 -5.54
N LEU A 169 -5.65 26.68 -6.45
CA LEU A 169 -4.57 26.26 -7.34
C LEU A 169 -3.30 26.98 -6.90
N LEU A 170 -2.20 26.25 -6.73
CA LEU A 170 -0.88 26.79 -6.52
C LEU A 170 0.00 26.44 -7.71
N ASN A 171 0.48 27.45 -8.44
CA ASN A 171 1.33 27.25 -9.60
C ASN A 171 2.80 27.16 -9.17
N HIS A 172 3.36 25.95 -9.16
CA HIS A 172 4.76 25.70 -8.86
C HIS A 172 5.68 25.83 -10.08
N ASN A 173 5.18 26.15 -11.27
CA ASN A 173 6.07 26.52 -12.37
C ASN A 173 6.89 27.77 -12.00
N HIS A 174 8.11 27.84 -12.48
CA HIS A 174 9.01 28.98 -12.22
C HIS A 174 8.89 30.09 -13.26
N HIS A 175 8.44 29.77 -14.49
CA HIS A 175 8.54 30.69 -15.64
C HIS A 175 7.26 30.77 -16.49
N ILE A 176 6.27 29.91 -16.27
CA ILE A 176 5.05 29.86 -17.06
C ILE A 176 3.81 29.95 -16.15
N ASP A 177 2.81 30.67 -16.63
CA ASP A 177 1.50 30.74 -16.02
C ASP A 177 0.64 29.50 -16.39
N LEU A 178 -0.62 29.47 -15.96
CA LEU A 178 -1.52 28.35 -16.25
C LEU A 178 -2.23 28.47 -17.61
N SER A 179 -1.96 29.47 -18.44
CA SER A 179 -2.66 29.70 -19.71
C SER A 179 -2.44 28.59 -20.75
N GLY A 180 -1.29 27.92 -20.71
CA GLY A 180 -0.93 26.78 -21.57
C GLY A 180 -1.63 25.46 -21.19
N TYR A 181 -2.43 25.44 -20.12
CA TYR A 181 -3.09 24.23 -19.62
C TYR A 181 -4.62 24.35 -19.77
N ARG A 182 -5.28 23.19 -19.79
CA ARG A 182 -6.73 23.03 -19.62
C ARG A 182 -7.02 22.20 -18.39
N CYS A 183 -8.17 22.42 -17.76
CA CYS A 183 -8.65 21.66 -16.63
C CYS A 183 -9.82 20.78 -17.04
N THR A 184 -9.76 19.51 -16.67
CA THR A 184 -10.89 18.58 -16.77
C THR A 184 -11.24 18.05 -15.39
N TRP A 185 -12.50 17.69 -15.17
CA TRP A 185 -12.95 17.12 -13.92
C TRP A 185 -13.88 15.93 -14.12
N GLU A 186 -13.89 15.04 -13.13
CA GLU A 186 -14.77 13.87 -13.05
C GLU A 186 -15.28 13.73 -11.62
N LEU A 187 -16.60 13.63 -11.44
CA LEU A 187 -17.23 13.39 -10.15
C LEU A 187 -17.63 11.93 -10.03
N TYR A 188 -17.23 11.31 -8.93
CA TYR A 188 -17.58 9.93 -8.60
C TYR A 188 -18.41 9.88 -7.33
N ALA A 189 -19.41 9.00 -7.31
CA ALA A 189 -20.13 8.61 -6.11
C ALA A 189 -20.05 7.08 -5.97
N ASN A 190 -19.54 6.59 -4.84
CA ASN A 190 -19.32 5.16 -4.59
C ASN A 190 -18.56 4.48 -5.74
N GLY A 191 -17.53 5.13 -6.29
CA GLY A 191 -16.72 4.66 -7.41
C GLY A 191 -17.39 4.69 -8.79
N LYS A 192 -18.62 5.16 -8.91
CA LYS A 192 -19.33 5.32 -10.19
C LYS A 192 -19.21 6.75 -10.68
N LEU A 193 -18.90 6.93 -11.97
CA LEU A 193 -18.85 8.24 -12.62
C LEU A 193 -20.27 8.83 -12.67
N MET A 194 -20.44 10.02 -12.07
CA MET A 194 -21.70 10.76 -12.02
C MET A 194 -21.76 11.89 -13.03
N GLY A 195 -20.59 12.39 -13.44
CA GLY A 195 -20.46 13.43 -14.45
C GLY A 195 -19.02 13.85 -14.62
N SER A 196 -18.75 14.50 -15.75
CA SER A 196 -17.46 15.05 -16.12
C SER A 196 -17.62 16.32 -16.95
N GLY A 197 -16.53 17.08 -17.07
CA GLY A 197 -16.52 18.28 -17.89
C GLY A 197 -15.19 18.99 -17.89
N ASP A 198 -15.16 20.11 -18.59
CA ASP A 198 -14.04 21.05 -18.58
C ASP A 198 -14.33 22.18 -17.58
N ALA A 199 -13.27 22.81 -17.08
CA ALA A 199 -13.34 24.00 -16.27
C ALA A 199 -12.32 25.03 -16.78
N GLU A 200 -12.71 26.30 -16.75
CA GLU A 200 -11.83 27.39 -17.15
C GLU A 200 -10.85 27.69 -16.02
N LEU A 201 -9.55 27.62 -16.33
CA LEU A 201 -8.49 27.92 -15.37
C LEU A 201 -8.39 29.44 -15.18
N PRO A 202 -8.29 29.94 -13.94
CA PRO A 202 -7.94 31.32 -13.68
C PRO A 202 -6.51 31.60 -14.16
N GLN A 203 -6.22 32.86 -14.44
CA GLN A 203 -4.84 33.29 -14.67
C GLN A 203 -4.09 33.22 -13.33
N VAL A 204 -3.02 32.43 -13.28
CA VAL A 204 -2.18 32.25 -12.09
C VAL A 204 -0.73 32.28 -12.54
N ASN A 205 0.00 33.32 -12.13
CA ASN A 205 1.42 33.48 -12.45
C ASN A 205 2.30 32.46 -11.73
N PRO A 206 3.56 32.29 -12.14
CA PRO A 206 4.52 31.44 -11.44
C PRO A 206 4.63 31.77 -9.95
N GLY A 207 4.55 30.75 -9.10
CA GLY A 207 4.63 30.87 -7.64
C GLY A 207 3.37 31.42 -6.96
N GLU A 208 2.35 31.84 -7.72
CA GLU A 208 1.12 32.42 -7.17
C GLU A 208 0.02 31.39 -6.95
N LYS A 209 -1.00 31.83 -6.19
CA LYS A 209 -2.23 31.10 -5.94
C LYS A 209 -3.39 31.71 -6.71
N GLY A 210 -4.30 30.86 -7.20
CA GLY A 210 -5.57 31.25 -7.79
C GLY A 210 -6.72 30.40 -7.25
N THR A 211 -7.95 30.82 -7.52
CA THR A 211 -9.14 30.06 -7.15
C THR A 211 -9.90 29.62 -8.40
N LEU A 212 -10.04 28.31 -8.56
CA LEU A 212 -10.93 27.70 -9.55
C LEU A 212 -12.33 27.56 -8.94
N LEU A 213 -13.33 28.08 -9.64
CA LEU A 213 -14.73 27.92 -9.29
C LEU A 213 -15.35 26.85 -10.20
N LEU A 214 -15.97 25.83 -9.60
CA LEU A 214 -16.54 24.71 -10.35
C LEU A 214 -17.95 24.41 -9.88
N SER A 215 -18.91 24.38 -10.83
CA SER A 215 -20.27 23.96 -10.55
C SER A 215 -20.46 22.47 -10.87
N LEU A 216 -20.94 21.71 -9.90
CA LEU A 216 -21.23 20.28 -10.01
C LEU A 216 -22.73 19.98 -10.12
N THR A 217 -23.60 20.99 -10.26
CA THR A 217 -25.07 20.90 -10.18
C THR A 217 -25.66 19.75 -11.02
N LYS A 218 -25.17 19.55 -12.25
CA LYS A 218 -25.67 18.46 -13.11
C LYS A 218 -25.24 17.09 -12.63
N ALA A 219 -23.98 16.93 -12.17
CA ALA A 219 -23.42 15.68 -11.71
C ALA A 219 -23.97 15.26 -10.35
N MET A 220 -24.33 16.22 -9.50
CA MET A 220 -24.86 15.98 -8.14
C MET A 220 -26.34 15.54 -8.10
N LYS A 221 -27.10 15.60 -9.21
CA LYS A 221 -28.54 15.28 -9.22
C LYS A 221 -28.95 13.91 -8.67
N LYS A 222 -28.04 12.92 -8.72
CA LYS A 222 -28.29 11.54 -8.27
C LYS A 222 -27.36 11.14 -7.12
N VAL A 223 -26.71 12.11 -6.48
CA VAL A 223 -25.78 11.90 -5.37
C VAL A 223 -26.47 12.19 -4.06
N HIS A 224 -26.29 11.34 -3.08
CA HIS A 224 -26.85 11.45 -1.73
C HIS A 224 -25.71 11.62 -0.72
N LEU A 225 -25.37 12.86 -0.37
CA LEU A 225 -24.23 13.19 0.49
C LEU A 225 -24.25 12.47 1.86
N GLU A 226 -25.43 12.16 2.36
CA GLU A 226 -25.59 11.45 3.63
C GLU A 226 -25.21 9.95 3.57
N LYS A 227 -25.05 9.39 2.37
CA LYS A 227 -24.79 7.95 2.16
C LYS A 227 -23.62 7.66 1.25
N ASP A 228 -23.41 8.52 0.24
CA ASP A 228 -22.44 8.27 -0.81
C ASP A 228 -21.06 8.79 -0.42
N ASP A 229 -20.03 8.04 -0.71
CA ASP A 229 -18.65 8.51 -0.76
C ASP A 229 -18.46 9.28 -2.06
N VAL A 230 -18.15 10.58 -1.98
CA VAL A 230 -18.14 11.48 -3.12
C VAL A 230 -16.76 12.07 -3.34
N ARG A 231 -16.15 11.73 -4.48
CA ARG A 231 -14.79 12.12 -4.87
C ARG A 231 -14.81 12.92 -6.17
N LEU A 232 -14.11 14.05 -6.19
CA LEU A 232 -13.90 14.89 -7.34
C LEU A 232 -12.46 14.75 -7.83
N ASN A 233 -12.27 14.16 -8.99
CA ASN A 233 -10.97 14.11 -9.64
C ASN A 233 -10.80 15.32 -10.55
N ILE A 234 -9.67 16.01 -10.46
CA ILE A 234 -9.29 17.12 -11.32
C ILE A 234 -7.99 16.77 -12.03
N SER A 235 -7.94 17.07 -13.32
CA SER A 235 -6.74 16.88 -14.15
C SER A 235 -6.39 18.17 -14.86
N ILE A 236 -5.12 18.58 -14.74
CA ILE A 236 -4.54 19.68 -15.50
C ILE A 236 -3.73 19.06 -16.65
N ARG A 237 -4.04 19.49 -17.87
CA ARG A 237 -3.53 18.88 -19.10
C ARG A 237 -2.95 19.93 -20.04
N LEU A 238 -1.95 19.57 -20.84
CA LEU A 238 -1.43 20.42 -21.89
C LEU A 238 -2.53 20.78 -22.91
N LYS A 239 -2.64 22.05 -23.30
CA LYS A 239 -3.53 22.49 -24.40
C LYS A 239 -2.97 22.11 -25.77
N ASN A 240 -1.65 22.27 -25.96
CA ASN A 240 -0.97 22.11 -27.22
C ASN A 240 0.17 21.08 -27.10
N ASP A 241 0.64 20.61 -28.24
CA ASP A 241 1.86 19.83 -28.32
C ASP A 241 3.06 20.66 -27.84
N CYS A 242 4.01 20.02 -27.19
CA CYS A 242 5.33 20.57 -26.85
C CYS A 242 6.43 19.53 -27.17
N ASP A 243 7.70 19.89 -27.01
CA ASP A 243 8.83 19.04 -27.39
C ASP A 243 8.86 17.69 -26.67
N TRP A 244 8.30 17.59 -25.46
CA TRP A 244 8.36 16.41 -24.62
C TRP A 244 7.03 15.66 -24.47
N ALA A 245 5.87 16.25 -24.84
CA ALA A 245 4.55 15.60 -24.73
C ALA A 245 3.51 16.17 -25.71
N LYS A 246 2.50 15.35 -25.99
CA LYS A 246 1.37 15.72 -26.84
C LYS A 246 0.29 16.47 -26.06
N ALA A 247 -0.52 17.26 -26.78
CA ALA A 247 -1.72 17.86 -26.24
C ALA A 247 -2.59 16.82 -25.53
N GLY A 248 -3.14 17.20 -24.37
CA GLY A 248 -3.90 16.29 -23.52
C GLY A 248 -3.09 15.50 -22.51
N TYR A 249 -1.74 15.55 -22.55
CA TYR A 249 -0.92 14.94 -21.51
C TYR A 249 -1.24 15.55 -20.15
N GLU A 250 -1.49 14.67 -19.13
CA GLU A 250 -1.81 15.08 -17.76
C GLU A 250 -0.52 15.45 -17.02
N VAL A 251 -0.39 16.76 -16.70
CA VAL A 251 0.77 17.30 -15.97
C VAL A 251 0.54 17.34 -14.46
N ALA A 252 -0.71 17.45 -14.02
CA ALA A 252 -1.08 17.41 -12.62
C ALA A 252 -2.47 16.82 -12.43
N THR A 253 -2.70 16.15 -11.32
CA THR A 253 -4.00 15.59 -10.98
C THR A 253 -4.22 15.61 -9.47
N GLU A 254 -5.48 15.76 -9.04
CA GLU A 254 -5.85 15.68 -7.62
C GLU A 254 -7.19 14.98 -7.46
N GLN A 255 -7.35 14.23 -6.37
CA GLN A 255 -8.65 13.76 -5.93
C GLN A 255 -9.07 14.52 -4.68
N LEU A 256 -10.13 15.30 -4.82
CA LEU A 256 -10.69 16.10 -3.75
C LEU A 256 -11.90 15.39 -3.14
N THR A 257 -11.93 15.32 -1.81
CA THR A 257 -13.03 14.69 -1.08
C THR A 257 -14.16 15.70 -0.88
N ILE A 258 -15.29 15.48 -1.52
CA ILE A 258 -16.53 16.25 -1.28
C ILE A 258 -17.24 15.72 -0.06
N GLN A 259 -17.41 14.40 0.03
CA GLN A 259 -18.00 13.71 1.17
C GLN A 259 -17.25 12.40 1.43
N ASP A 260 -16.85 12.17 2.67
CA ASP A 260 -16.21 10.92 3.08
C ASP A 260 -17.20 10.00 3.81
N ASN A 261 -17.77 9.08 3.06
CA ASN A 261 -18.63 8.01 3.57
C ASN A 261 -18.04 6.64 3.20
N LEU A 262 -16.71 6.56 3.03
CA LEU A 262 -16.01 5.38 2.56
C LEU A 262 -16.41 4.10 3.30
N THR A 263 -16.48 4.13 4.63
CA THR A 263 -16.86 2.98 5.46
C THR A 263 -18.35 2.65 5.45
N GLN A 264 -19.20 3.50 4.90
CA GLN A 264 -20.65 3.24 4.82
C GLN A 264 -21.04 2.40 3.60
N ILE A 265 -20.18 2.37 2.57
CA ILE A 265 -20.42 1.63 1.31
C ILE A 265 -20.59 0.14 1.56
N SER A 266 -19.86 -0.41 2.52
CA SER A 266 -19.75 -1.83 2.78
C SER A 266 -20.90 -2.44 3.63
N LYS A 267 -21.88 -1.66 4.05
CA LYS A 267 -23.01 -2.13 4.87
C LYS A 267 -24.01 -2.98 4.06
N SER A 268 -23.57 -4.17 3.63
CA SER A 268 -24.50 -5.16 3.09
C SER A 268 -25.41 -5.71 4.20
N SER A 269 -26.74 -5.68 3.98
CA SER A 269 -27.69 -6.33 4.89
C SER A 269 -27.56 -7.85 4.80
N ILE A 270 -27.54 -8.52 5.96
CA ILE A 270 -27.73 -9.97 6.04
C ILE A 270 -29.17 -10.27 5.61
N LYS A 271 -29.32 -11.20 4.69
CA LYS A 271 -30.62 -11.64 4.23
C LYS A 271 -31.18 -12.71 5.18
N PRO A 272 -32.49 -12.83 5.33
CA PRO A 272 -33.06 -13.99 6.01
C PRO A 272 -32.53 -15.27 5.38
N GLY A 273 -31.89 -16.11 6.18
CA GLY A 273 -31.23 -17.34 5.75
C GLY A 273 -32.02 -18.60 6.16
N GLY A 274 -31.61 -19.74 5.64
CA GLY A 274 -32.13 -21.03 6.06
C GLY A 274 -31.47 -21.51 7.36
N LYS A 275 -32.01 -22.59 7.91
CA LYS A 275 -31.44 -23.28 9.07
C LYS A 275 -30.00 -23.70 8.81
N LEU A 276 -29.17 -23.58 9.84
CA LEU A 276 -27.80 -24.08 9.86
C LEU A 276 -27.73 -25.44 10.57
N GLU A 277 -26.92 -26.31 10.02
CA GLU A 277 -26.50 -27.56 10.62
C GLU A 277 -25.07 -27.41 11.11
N VAL A 278 -24.85 -27.75 12.40
CA VAL A 278 -23.50 -27.79 12.99
C VAL A 278 -23.23 -29.22 13.43
N TYR A 279 -22.13 -29.78 12.94
CA TYR A 279 -21.72 -31.13 13.32
C TYR A 279 -20.20 -31.25 13.40
N LYS A 280 -19.76 -32.28 14.10
CA LYS A 280 -18.33 -32.63 14.19
C LYS A 280 -18.09 -33.90 13.39
N GLU A 281 -17.04 -33.86 12.54
CA GLU A 281 -16.55 -35.00 11.79
C GLU A 281 -15.05 -35.15 12.05
N GLY A 282 -14.65 -36.23 12.72
CA GLY A 282 -13.28 -36.38 13.19
C GLY A 282 -12.89 -35.26 14.17
N SER A 283 -11.81 -34.55 13.85
CA SER A 283 -11.35 -33.38 14.59
C SER A 283 -11.88 -32.06 14.06
N ASN A 284 -12.72 -32.07 13.01
CA ASN A 284 -13.19 -30.87 12.35
C ASN A 284 -14.62 -30.52 12.73
N VAL A 285 -14.91 -29.23 12.80
CA VAL A 285 -16.24 -28.65 13.03
C VAL A 285 -16.75 -28.08 11.72
N TRP A 286 -17.94 -28.52 11.32
CA TRP A 286 -18.61 -28.06 10.12
C TRP A 286 -19.84 -27.21 10.44
N VAL A 287 -20.00 -26.14 9.68
CA VAL A 287 -21.24 -25.36 9.61
C VAL A 287 -21.76 -25.43 8.18
N LYS A 288 -22.96 -25.98 8.00
CA LYS A 288 -23.56 -26.18 6.68
C LYS A 288 -24.90 -25.48 6.57
N GLY A 289 -25.06 -24.70 5.51
CA GLY A 289 -26.32 -24.12 5.06
C GLY A 289 -26.73 -24.68 3.70
N LYS A 290 -27.79 -24.11 3.10
CA LYS A 290 -28.38 -24.60 1.86
C LYS A 290 -27.38 -24.63 0.69
N ASN A 291 -26.57 -23.57 0.53
CA ASN A 291 -25.68 -23.37 -0.63
C ASN A 291 -24.24 -23.07 -0.20
N PHE A 292 -23.88 -23.38 1.02
CA PHE A 292 -22.52 -23.17 1.52
C PHE A 292 -22.19 -24.17 2.63
N SER A 293 -20.89 -24.33 2.84
CA SER A 293 -20.34 -24.98 4.03
C SER A 293 -19.02 -24.34 4.41
N ALA A 294 -18.71 -24.34 5.69
CA ALA A 294 -17.44 -23.90 6.24
C ALA A 294 -16.93 -24.92 7.25
N GLU A 295 -15.62 -25.12 7.27
CA GLU A 295 -14.95 -26.12 8.09
C GLU A 295 -13.84 -25.49 8.90
N TRP A 296 -13.71 -25.89 10.17
CA TRP A 296 -12.63 -25.53 11.07
C TRP A 296 -11.95 -26.77 11.63
N SER A 297 -10.62 -26.77 11.59
CA SER A 297 -9.80 -27.72 12.32
C SER A 297 -9.77 -27.37 13.80
N GLN A 298 -10.16 -28.32 14.68
CA GLN A 298 -10.12 -28.12 16.12
C GLN A 298 -8.67 -28.11 16.66
N PRO A 299 -7.75 -28.99 16.20
CA PRO A 299 -6.35 -28.92 16.61
C PRO A 299 -5.66 -27.62 16.27
N ASP A 300 -5.94 -27.04 15.10
CA ASP A 300 -5.27 -25.83 14.63
C ASP A 300 -6.03 -24.54 15.01
N ALA A 301 -7.29 -24.68 15.46
CA ALA A 301 -8.22 -23.58 15.69
C ALA A 301 -8.31 -22.63 14.47
N ALA A 302 -8.30 -23.17 13.26
CA ALA A 302 -8.25 -22.44 12.01
C ALA A 302 -9.34 -22.89 11.04
N LEU A 303 -9.83 -21.96 10.21
CA LEU A 303 -10.70 -22.30 9.09
C LEU A 303 -9.89 -23.08 8.04
N THR A 304 -10.40 -24.23 7.63
CA THR A 304 -9.75 -25.13 6.64
C THR A 304 -10.47 -25.18 5.31
N ALA A 305 -11.75 -24.83 5.27
CA ALA A 305 -12.47 -24.68 4.01
C ALA A 305 -13.64 -23.68 4.13
N LEU A 306 -13.88 -22.97 3.03
CA LEU A 306 -15.10 -22.21 2.76
C LEU A 306 -15.57 -22.54 1.36
N ILE A 307 -16.80 -23.03 1.25
CA ILE A 307 -17.39 -23.52 0.00
C ILE A 307 -18.68 -22.74 -0.25
N TYR A 308 -18.81 -22.13 -1.42
CA TYR A 308 -20.02 -21.47 -1.88
C TYR A 308 -20.52 -22.12 -3.18
N ASN A 309 -21.80 -22.50 -3.24
CA ASN A 309 -22.40 -23.10 -4.43
C ASN A 309 -21.58 -24.29 -5.00
N ASN A 310 -21.10 -25.19 -4.14
CA ASN A 310 -20.22 -26.32 -4.46
C ASN A 310 -18.83 -25.95 -4.98
N LYS A 311 -18.45 -24.67 -4.97
CA LYS A 311 -17.13 -24.19 -5.33
C LYS A 311 -16.31 -23.94 -4.07
N LYS A 312 -15.14 -24.53 -3.96
CA LYS A 312 -14.15 -24.19 -2.94
C LYS A 312 -13.69 -22.75 -3.17
N VAL A 313 -13.87 -21.90 -2.18
CA VAL A 313 -13.40 -20.49 -2.23
C VAL A 313 -12.08 -20.36 -1.50
N PHE A 314 -12.04 -20.89 -0.27
CA PHE A 314 -10.80 -21.02 0.51
C PHE A 314 -10.61 -22.49 0.86
N HIS A 315 -9.40 -22.98 0.78
CA HIS A 315 -9.02 -24.35 1.16
C HIS A 315 -7.52 -24.44 1.42
N ALA A 316 -7.09 -25.46 2.14
CA ALA A 316 -5.68 -25.72 2.36
C ALA A 316 -4.94 -26.04 1.04
N GLU A 317 -3.70 -25.63 0.93
CA GLU A 317 -2.80 -25.96 -0.18
C GLU A 317 -1.52 -26.60 0.37
N GLY A 318 -1.35 -27.89 0.16
CA GLY A 318 -0.30 -28.67 0.82
C GLY A 318 -0.43 -28.58 2.33
N ASP A 319 0.66 -28.20 3.01
CA ASP A 319 0.71 -27.98 4.46
C ASP A 319 0.23 -26.58 4.88
N THR A 320 -0.16 -25.71 3.94
CA THR A 320 -0.63 -24.36 4.21
C THR A 320 -2.14 -24.39 4.50
N PRO A 321 -2.60 -23.99 5.70
CA PRO A 321 -4.03 -23.96 6.02
C PRO A 321 -4.77 -22.90 5.19
N ALA A 322 -6.10 -23.05 5.06
CA ALA A 322 -6.93 -22.12 4.28
C ALA A 322 -6.91 -20.69 4.83
N SER A 323 -6.68 -20.53 6.13
CA SER A 323 -6.45 -19.21 6.74
C SER A 323 -5.44 -19.32 7.88
N TYR A 324 -4.55 -18.33 7.98
CA TYR A 324 -3.55 -18.27 9.05
C TYR A 324 -3.17 -16.82 9.34
N PHE A 325 -2.67 -16.60 10.56
CA PHE A 325 -2.14 -15.29 10.95
C PHE A 325 -0.87 -14.96 10.18
N GLN A 326 -0.73 -13.70 9.79
CA GLN A 326 0.43 -13.20 9.07
C GLN A 326 0.98 -11.94 9.73
N ALA A 327 2.21 -12.03 10.24
CA ALA A 327 2.98 -10.90 10.78
C ALA A 327 4.35 -10.75 10.09
N PHE A 328 4.52 -11.36 8.93
CA PHE A 328 5.75 -11.31 8.15
C PHE A 328 5.44 -10.89 6.71
N ARG A 329 6.24 -9.99 6.15
CA ARG A 329 6.28 -9.73 4.71
C ARG A 329 7.59 -10.23 4.12
N ALA A 330 7.58 -10.61 2.84
CA ALA A 330 8.83 -10.81 2.11
C ALA A 330 9.61 -9.50 2.13
N PRO A 331 10.77 -9.43 2.82
CA PRO A 331 11.43 -8.16 3.06
C PRO A 331 11.71 -7.40 1.77
N VAL A 332 11.28 -6.15 1.71
CA VAL A 332 11.65 -5.25 0.62
C VAL A 332 13.11 -4.84 0.75
N ASP A 333 13.67 -4.25 -0.30
CA ASP A 333 15.09 -3.89 -0.29
C ASP A 333 15.43 -2.89 0.82
N ASN A 334 14.51 -2.02 1.18
CA ASN A 334 14.67 -1.11 2.32
C ASN A 334 14.68 -1.83 3.68
N ASP A 335 14.06 -2.98 3.80
CA ASP A 335 14.10 -3.77 5.04
C ASP A 335 15.45 -4.48 5.23
N LYS A 336 16.20 -4.72 4.13
CA LYS A 336 17.42 -5.55 4.11
C LYS A 336 18.72 -4.79 4.25
N SER A 337 18.76 -3.47 4.03
CA SER A 337 20.02 -2.80 3.70
C SER A 337 20.57 -1.82 4.74
N PHE A 338 21.57 -1.03 4.32
CA PHE A 338 22.43 -0.17 5.13
C PHE A 338 21.72 0.65 6.21
N GLY A 339 22.03 0.38 7.47
CA GLY A 339 21.65 1.21 8.60
C GLY A 339 20.26 0.97 9.18
N ASN A 340 19.39 0.24 8.50
CA ASN A 340 18.16 -0.26 9.08
C ASN A 340 17.99 -1.74 8.76
N TRP A 341 18.17 -2.58 9.76
CA TRP A 341 18.25 -4.01 9.64
C TRP A 341 16.96 -4.70 10.08
N LEU A 342 15.79 -4.17 9.69
CA LEU A 342 14.50 -4.75 10.06
C LEU A 342 14.40 -6.23 9.66
N ALA A 343 14.78 -6.56 8.43
CA ALA A 343 14.76 -7.94 7.96
C ALA A 343 15.65 -8.88 8.81
N LYS A 344 16.83 -8.40 9.23
CA LYS A 344 17.71 -9.15 10.12
C LYS A 344 17.07 -9.42 11.48
N ASP A 345 16.36 -8.45 12.04
CA ASP A 345 15.64 -8.64 13.30
C ASP A 345 14.44 -9.57 13.13
N TRP A 346 13.74 -9.53 11.99
CA TRP A 346 12.68 -10.48 11.68
C TRP A 346 13.20 -11.91 11.51
N GLU A 347 14.32 -12.09 10.81
CA GLU A 347 14.99 -13.37 10.63
C GLU A 347 15.48 -13.93 11.98
N LYS A 348 16.17 -13.09 12.77
CA LYS A 348 16.63 -13.44 14.12
C LYS A 348 15.49 -13.89 15.03
N ASN A 349 14.31 -13.27 14.91
CA ASN A 349 13.14 -13.63 15.69
C ASN A 349 12.29 -14.73 15.06
N ASN A 350 12.71 -15.28 13.92
CA ASN A 350 12.01 -16.34 13.18
C ASN A 350 10.57 -15.96 12.79
N MET A 351 10.35 -14.69 12.39
CA MET A 351 9.01 -14.17 12.12
C MET A 351 8.34 -14.81 10.89
N HIS A 352 9.12 -15.38 9.98
CA HIS A 352 8.64 -16.08 8.80
C HIS A 352 8.08 -17.49 9.10
N ALA A 353 8.36 -18.04 10.30
CA ALA A 353 7.98 -19.38 10.72
C ALA A 353 7.66 -19.42 12.23
N PRO A 354 6.58 -18.76 12.68
CA PRO A 354 6.21 -18.74 14.10
C PRO A 354 5.79 -20.13 14.59
N ARG A 355 6.01 -20.38 15.88
CA ARG A 355 5.57 -21.59 16.54
C ARG A 355 4.22 -21.35 17.22
N ILE A 356 3.21 -22.13 16.90
CA ILE A 356 1.92 -22.09 17.60
C ILE A 356 2.06 -22.88 18.90
N SER A 357 1.74 -22.27 20.06
CA SER A 357 1.89 -22.90 21.38
C SER A 357 0.56 -23.28 22.04
N SER A 358 -0.54 -22.63 21.65
CA SER A 358 -1.86 -22.91 22.18
C SER A 358 -2.92 -22.62 21.14
N THR A 359 -3.93 -23.49 21.11
CA THR A 359 -5.09 -23.37 20.24
C THR A 359 -6.33 -23.72 21.03
N GLU A 360 -7.40 -22.98 20.82
CA GLU A 360 -8.71 -23.25 21.38
C GLU A 360 -9.77 -22.97 20.33
N LEU A 361 -10.67 -23.92 20.08
CA LEU A 361 -11.82 -23.75 19.21
C LEU A 361 -13.09 -24.10 19.94
N THR A 362 -13.98 -23.14 20.06
CA THR A 362 -15.32 -23.33 20.65
C THR A 362 -16.41 -22.85 19.70
N TRP A 363 -17.60 -23.39 19.79
CA TRP A 363 -18.74 -22.96 18.97
C TRP A 363 -20.04 -23.00 19.73
N LYS A 364 -20.98 -22.17 19.31
CA LYS A 364 -22.33 -22.10 19.89
C LYS A 364 -23.34 -21.74 18.81
N GLN A 365 -24.41 -22.49 18.72
CA GLN A 365 -25.57 -22.13 17.92
C GLN A 365 -26.38 -21.06 18.68
N ILE A 366 -26.49 -19.88 18.09
CA ILE A 366 -27.15 -18.71 18.70
C ILE A 366 -28.63 -18.67 18.31
N ALA A 367 -28.94 -19.05 17.06
CA ALA A 367 -30.28 -19.18 16.52
C ALA A 367 -30.29 -20.29 15.47
N GLU A 368 -31.45 -20.66 14.93
CA GLU A 368 -31.54 -21.69 13.89
C GLU A 368 -30.72 -21.34 12.64
N ASP A 369 -30.55 -20.05 12.34
CA ASP A 369 -29.84 -19.51 11.18
C ASP A 369 -28.55 -18.76 11.57
N LYS A 370 -28.05 -18.95 12.81
CA LYS A 370 -26.87 -18.23 13.29
C LYS A 370 -25.99 -19.08 14.21
N VAL A 371 -24.69 -19.16 13.86
CA VAL A 371 -23.66 -19.87 14.63
C VAL A 371 -22.48 -18.95 14.91
N GLU A 372 -21.98 -18.99 16.14
CA GLU A 372 -20.71 -18.35 16.51
C GLU A 372 -19.61 -19.40 16.69
N ILE A 373 -18.43 -19.13 16.16
CA ILE A 373 -17.19 -19.91 16.34
C ILE A 373 -16.12 -18.99 16.86
N LYS A 374 -15.52 -19.36 17.97
CA LYS A 374 -14.40 -18.64 18.56
C LYS A 374 -13.14 -19.48 18.47
N ALA A 375 -12.10 -18.92 17.85
CA ALA A 375 -10.79 -19.53 17.76
C ALA A 375 -9.77 -18.63 18.45
N ILE A 376 -8.88 -19.22 19.25
CA ILE A 376 -7.77 -18.54 19.91
C ILE A 376 -6.50 -19.27 19.53
N GLN A 377 -5.47 -18.51 19.11
CA GLN A 377 -4.17 -19.04 18.73
C GLN A 377 -3.08 -18.12 19.28
N ARG A 378 -1.99 -18.70 19.80
CA ARG A 378 -0.80 -17.93 20.20
C ARG A 378 0.37 -18.28 19.30
N TYR A 379 0.83 -17.30 18.58
CA TYR A 379 1.99 -17.38 17.70
C TYR A 379 3.23 -16.85 18.42
N ASN A 380 4.24 -17.71 18.60
CA ASN A 380 5.44 -17.39 19.36
C ASN A 380 6.62 -17.15 18.43
N TYR A 381 7.39 -16.15 18.80
CA TYR A 381 8.65 -15.73 18.22
C TYR A 381 9.73 -15.77 19.32
N LEU A 382 11.01 -15.51 19.01
CA LEU A 382 12.06 -15.57 20.02
C LEU A 382 11.92 -14.48 21.09
N ALA A 383 11.47 -13.26 20.71
CA ALA A 383 11.40 -12.12 21.61
C ALA A 383 9.96 -11.78 22.08
N GLY A 384 8.98 -12.59 21.75
CA GLY A 384 7.60 -12.31 22.15
C GLY A 384 6.58 -13.19 21.43
N SER A 385 5.33 -12.82 21.51
CA SER A 385 4.23 -13.55 20.88
C SER A 385 3.17 -12.60 20.35
N VAL A 386 2.27 -13.14 19.51
CA VAL A 386 1.00 -12.48 19.17
C VAL A 386 -0.15 -13.42 19.53
N LEU A 387 -1.03 -12.93 20.40
CA LEU A 387 -2.28 -13.62 20.68
C LEU A 387 -3.32 -13.20 19.64
N VAL A 388 -3.85 -14.18 18.91
CA VAL A 388 -4.86 -13.99 17.87
C VAL A 388 -6.18 -14.57 18.36
N THR A 389 -7.22 -13.73 18.46
CA THR A 389 -8.58 -14.16 18.78
C THR A 389 -9.48 -13.89 17.58
N SER A 390 -10.05 -14.94 17.01
CA SER A 390 -10.96 -14.87 15.87
C SER A 390 -12.38 -15.24 16.31
N LEU A 391 -13.32 -14.33 16.13
CA LEU A 391 -14.75 -14.57 16.33
C LEU A 391 -15.43 -14.58 14.97
N TYR A 392 -15.88 -15.76 14.55
CA TYR A 392 -16.68 -15.92 13.35
C TYR A 392 -18.16 -15.96 13.73
N THR A 393 -18.99 -15.26 12.96
CA THR A 393 -20.45 -15.38 13.04
C THR A 393 -20.95 -15.79 11.67
N VAL A 394 -21.46 -17.01 11.57
CA VAL A 394 -21.97 -17.60 10.32
C VAL A 394 -23.49 -17.47 10.29
N TYR A 395 -24.01 -16.99 9.17
CA TYR A 395 -25.43 -16.76 8.94
C TYR A 395 -26.00 -17.73 7.90
N GLY A 396 -27.29 -18.02 8.00
CA GLY A 396 -27.98 -18.97 7.14
C GLY A 396 -28.03 -18.63 5.65
N ASP A 397 -27.71 -17.39 5.27
CA ASP A 397 -27.58 -16.95 3.87
C ASP A 397 -26.17 -17.19 3.28
N GLY A 398 -25.26 -17.75 4.08
CA GLY A 398 -23.85 -17.98 3.70
C GLY A 398 -22.92 -16.81 4.01
N THR A 399 -23.43 -15.72 4.56
CA THR A 399 -22.60 -14.62 5.06
C THR A 399 -21.84 -15.07 6.30
N MET A 400 -20.59 -14.65 6.42
CA MET A 400 -19.74 -14.90 7.58
C MET A 400 -19.05 -13.61 8.00
N ASP A 401 -19.31 -13.14 9.21
CA ASP A 401 -18.56 -12.05 9.84
C ASP A 401 -17.35 -12.61 10.56
N LEU A 402 -16.22 -11.94 10.44
CA LEU A 402 -14.98 -12.22 11.17
C LEU A 402 -14.54 -10.96 11.90
N LYS A 403 -14.50 -11.01 13.21
CA LYS A 403 -13.76 -10.09 14.04
C LYS A 403 -12.50 -10.78 14.55
N GLN A 404 -11.34 -10.31 14.09
CA GLN A 404 -10.05 -10.86 14.47
C GLN A 404 -9.25 -9.79 15.21
N THR A 405 -8.79 -10.13 16.42
CA THR A 405 -7.94 -9.24 17.22
C THR A 405 -6.54 -9.82 17.31
N TYR A 406 -5.55 -8.94 17.23
CA TYR A 406 -4.13 -9.24 17.31
C TYR A 406 -3.54 -8.47 18.47
N LEU A 407 -3.06 -9.18 19.48
CA LEU A 407 -2.41 -8.60 20.65
C LEU A 407 -0.92 -8.98 20.66
N PRO A 408 -0.01 -8.09 20.23
CA PRO A 408 1.42 -8.28 20.37
C PRO A 408 1.82 -8.23 21.85
N GLU A 409 2.69 -9.14 22.28
CA GLU A 409 3.19 -9.27 23.66
C GLU A 409 4.71 -9.49 23.65
N GLY A 410 5.40 -8.96 24.66
CA GLY A 410 6.87 -9.06 24.78
C GLY A 410 7.62 -8.04 23.93
N GLU A 411 8.91 -8.31 23.68
CA GLU A 411 9.84 -7.41 23.01
C GLU A 411 9.98 -7.72 21.51
N LEU A 412 8.83 -7.86 20.82
CA LEU A 412 8.84 -8.11 19.38
C LEU A 412 9.59 -7.00 18.63
N PRO A 413 10.27 -7.30 17.50
CA PRO A 413 10.81 -6.26 16.62
C PRO A 413 9.68 -5.41 16.02
N GLU A 414 10.05 -4.38 15.25
CA GLU A 414 9.06 -3.63 14.47
C GLU A 414 8.32 -4.58 13.54
N LEU A 415 6.98 -4.54 13.60
CA LEU A 415 6.15 -5.47 12.86
C LEU A 415 5.98 -5.01 11.40
N PRO A 416 6.21 -5.87 10.39
CA PRO A 416 6.01 -5.51 9.00
C PRO A 416 4.53 -5.48 8.58
N ARG A 417 3.71 -6.31 9.22
CA ARG A 417 2.25 -6.37 9.02
C ARG A 417 1.57 -7.04 10.21
N LEU A 418 0.28 -6.81 10.35
CA LEU A 418 -0.61 -7.55 11.24
C LEU A 418 -1.90 -7.86 10.51
N GLY A 419 -2.13 -9.12 10.19
CA GLY A 419 -3.30 -9.54 9.43
C GLY A 419 -3.47 -11.04 9.35
N SER A 420 -4.24 -11.47 8.38
CA SER A 420 -4.44 -12.87 8.03
C SER A 420 -4.24 -13.13 6.55
N ALA A 421 -3.61 -14.25 6.23
CA ALA A 421 -3.50 -14.77 4.88
C ALA A 421 -4.57 -15.84 4.64
N TRP A 422 -5.11 -15.85 3.44
CA TRP A 422 -6.17 -16.73 2.98
C TRP A 422 -5.76 -17.42 1.70
N VAL A 423 -5.86 -18.73 1.65
CA VAL A 423 -5.52 -19.52 0.47
C VAL A 423 -6.79 -19.79 -0.32
N ALA A 424 -6.91 -19.08 -1.44
CA ALA A 424 -8.06 -19.15 -2.32
C ALA A 424 -7.81 -20.07 -3.51
N ASP A 425 -8.88 -20.62 -4.07
CA ASP A 425 -8.83 -21.50 -5.25
C ASP A 425 -8.19 -20.78 -6.45
N LYS A 426 -7.30 -21.48 -7.17
CA LYS A 426 -6.57 -20.95 -8.33
C LYS A 426 -7.45 -20.36 -9.43
N SER A 427 -8.70 -20.79 -9.53
CA SER A 427 -9.64 -20.29 -10.53
C SER A 427 -10.18 -18.90 -10.22
N LEU A 428 -9.98 -18.39 -8.98
CA LEU A 428 -10.40 -17.05 -8.56
C LEU A 428 -9.39 -16.00 -9.01
N THR A 429 -9.39 -15.73 -10.31
CA THR A 429 -8.38 -14.89 -10.98
C THR A 429 -8.78 -13.43 -11.13
N GLN A 430 -10.05 -13.09 -10.88
CA GLN A 430 -10.55 -11.72 -11.01
C GLN A 430 -10.53 -11.04 -9.66
N PHE A 431 -9.86 -9.91 -9.55
CA PHE A 431 -9.71 -9.12 -8.33
C PHE A 431 -10.31 -7.73 -8.54
N SER A 432 -11.24 -7.33 -7.70
CA SER A 432 -11.73 -5.95 -7.67
C SER A 432 -11.75 -5.44 -6.24
N TRP A 433 -11.52 -4.12 -6.08
CA TRP A 433 -11.54 -3.51 -4.76
C TRP A 433 -12.04 -2.06 -4.81
N TYR A 434 -12.63 -1.62 -3.72
CA TYR A 434 -12.92 -0.22 -3.46
C TYR A 434 -11.97 0.24 -2.34
N GLY A 435 -11.06 1.15 -2.69
CA GLY A 435 -9.97 1.61 -1.84
C GLY A 435 -8.95 2.38 -2.68
N TYR A 436 -7.74 2.60 -2.18
CA TYR A 436 -6.69 3.22 -2.96
C TYR A 436 -6.21 2.33 -4.11
N GLY A 437 -5.96 2.95 -5.26
CA GLY A 437 -5.47 2.31 -6.48
C GLY A 437 -5.16 3.35 -7.57
N PRO A 438 -4.93 2.90 -8.83
CA PRO A 438 -4.92 1.51 -9.32
C PRO A 438 -3.65 0.73 -8.97
N PHE A 439 -2.52 1.42 -8.72
CA PHE A 439 -1.20 0.83 -8.47
C PHE A 439 -1.11 0.25 -7.06
N GLU A 440 -0.07 -0.55 -6.79
CA GLU A 440 0.26 -0.90 -5.43
C GLU A 440 0.63 0.36 -4.65
N ASN A 441 0.25 0.38 -3.40
CA ASN A 441 0.48 1.52 -2.51
C ASN A 441 0.68 1.04 -1.07
N TYR A 442 1.37 1.87 -0.29
CA TYR A 442 1.73 1.59 1.10
C TYR A 442 1.48 2.85 1.93
N PRO A 443 1.42 2.77 3.26
CA PRO A 443 1.07 3.92 4.10
C PRO A 443 1.88 5.19 3.84
N ASP A 444 3.15 5.04 3.46
CA ASP A 444 4.10 6.12 3.19
C ASP A 444 4.39 6.36 1.69
N ARG A 445 3.65 5.67 0.79
CA ARG A 445 3.67 5.85 -0.67
C ARG A 445 2.23 5.80 -1.18
N LEU A 446 1.51 6.91 -1.05
CA LEU A 446 0.07 6.94 -1.25
C LEU A 446 -0.42 8.14 -2.08
N SER A 447 0.41 9.16 -2.30
CA SER A 447 -0.01 10.44 -2.91
C SER A 447 -0.53 10.29 -4.34
N SER A 448 0.02 9.34 -5.09
CA SER A 448 -0.40 9.06 -6.47
C SER A 448 -1.69 8.25 -6.58
N SER A 449 -2.11 7.62 -5.49
CA SER A 449 -3.28 6.74 -5.47
C SER A 449 -4.57 7.51 -5.27
N LYS A 450 -5.66 6.99 -5.81
CA LYS A 450 -7.01 7.56 -5.68
C LYS A 450 -7.96 6.52 -5.08
N ILE A 451 -8.88 6.95 -4.23
CA ILE A 451 -10.01 6.11 -3.80
C ILE A 451 -10.93 5.88 -4.99
N GLY A 452 -11.26 4.62 -5.25
CA GLY A 452 -12.13 4.26 -6.35
C GLY A 452 -12.45 2.78 -6.41
N LEU A 453 -13.31 2.40 -7.35
CA LEU A 453 -13.61 1.02 -7.67
C LEU A 453 -12.69 0.55 -8.80
N TRP A 454 -11.75 -0.31 -8.46
CA TRP A 454 -10.72 -0.82 -9.35
C TRP A 454 -10.99 -2.28 -9.69
N LYS A 455 -10.55 -2.69 -10.88
CA LYS A 455 -10.66 -4.08 -11.35
C LYS A 455 -9.38 -4.48 -12.07
N SER A 456 -8.94 -5.70 -11.82
CA SER A 456 -7.74 -6.27 -12.41
C SER A 456 -7.78 -7.80 -12.29
N THR A 457 -6.74 -8.47 -12.72
CA THR A 457 -6.53 -9.89 -12.44
C THR A 457 -5.52 -10.08 -11.31
N VAL A 458 -5.55 -11.23 -10.65
CA VAL A 458 -4.57 -11.60 -9.61
C VAL A 458 -3.14 -11.57 -10.18
N ALA A 459 -2.94 -12.02 -11.41
CA ALA A 459 -1.63 -12.01 -12.04
C ALA A 459 -1.07 -10.59 -12.23
N GLU A 460 -1.92 -9.63 -12.60
CA GLU A 460 -1.54 -8.22 -12.79
C GLU A 460 -1.26 -7.49 -11.47
N GLN A 461 -1.57 -8.09 -10.31
CA GLN A 461 -1.26 -7.48 -9.01
C GLN A 461 0.20 -7.66 -8.59
N TYR A 462 0.87 -8.65 -9.15
CA TYR A 462 2.28 -8.87 -8.88
C TYR A 462 3.14 -7.87 -9.66
N VAL A 463 4.02 -7.18 -8.97
CA VAL A 463 5.01 -6.30 -9.58
C VAL A 463 6.31 -7.08 -9.75
N HIS A 464 6.79 -7.17 -10.99
CA HIS A 464 7.98 -7.94 -11.38
C HIS A 464 9.29 -7.27 -10.95
N TYR A 465 9.47 -7.10 -9.64
CA TYR A 465 10.76 -6.67 -9.10
C TYR A 465 11.82 -7.72 -9.41
N PRO A 466 12.97 -7.37 -10.03
CA PRO A 466 14.00 -8.35 -10.41
C PRO A 466 14.44 -9.27 -9.28
N ARG A 467 14.44 -8.76 -8.03
CA ARG A 467 14.52 -9.54 -6.80
C ARG A 467 13.13 -9.58 -6.16
N PRO A 468 12.47 -10.76 -6.11
CA PRO A 468 11.15 -10.89 -5.50
C PRO A 468 11.10 -10.38 -4.06
N GLN A 469 10.03 -9.67 -3.73
CA GLN A 469 9.80 -9.03 -2.44
C GLN A 469 8.31 -8.73 -2.27
N ASP A 470 7.90 -8.23 -1.11
CA ASP A 470 6.49 -7.85 -0.88
C ASP A 470 6.01 -6.88 -1.96
N SER A 471 4.83 -7.13 -2.49
CA SER A 471 4.23 -6.34 -3.56
C SER A 471 2.71 -6.45 -3.61
N GLY A 472 2.07 -5.61 -4.42
CA GLY A 472 0.64 -5.69 -4.71
C GLY A 472 -0.28 -5.13 -3.63
N ASN A 473 0.25 -4.54 -2.54
CA ASN A 473 -0.58 -4.00 -1.45
C ASN A 473 -1.52 -2.87 -1.92
N LYS A 474 -2.70 -2.82 -1.32
CA LYS A 474 -3.70 -1.77 -1.49
C LYS A 474 -4.16 -1.28 -0.14
N GLU A 475 -4.06 0.02 0.11
CA GLU A 475 -4.46 0.67 1.35
C GLU A 475 -5.93 1.11 1.33
N SER A 476 -6.49 1.24 2.53
CA SER A 476 -7.86 1.74 2.77
C SER A 476 -8.93 1.02 1.97
N VAL A 477 -8.80 -0.29 1.83
CA VAL A 477 -9.81 -1.14 1.20
C VAL A 477 -11.01 -1.26 2.12
N VAL A 478 -12.20 -0.97 1.61
CA VAL A 478 -13.47 -1.16 2.33
C VAL A 478 -14.27 -2.33 1.79
N GLU A 479 -14.05 -2.68 0.54
CA GLU A 479 -14.70 -3.81 -0.12
C GLU A 479 -13.73 -4.37 -1.17
N LEU A 480 -13.65 -5.70 -1.27
CA LEU A 480 -13.00 -6.40 -2.37
C LEU A 480 -13.82 -7.61 -2.80
N SER A 481 -13.61 -8.06 -4.02
CA SER A 481 -14.09 -9.36 -4.47
C SER A 481 -12.98 -10.14 -5.19
N LEU A 482 -12.97 -11.43 -4.93
CA LEU A 482 -12.11 -12.40 -5.59
C LEU A 482 -13.01 -13.45 -6.25
N THR A 483 -13.03 -13.50 -7.59
CA THR A 483 -13.97 -14.31 -8.34
C THR A 483 -13.30 -15.03 -9.50
N ASP A 484 -13.96 -16.05 -10.01
CA ASP A 484 -13.64 -16.61 -11.31
C ASP A 484 -14.20 -15.72 -12.45
N ARG A 485 -13.91 -16.12 -13.69
CA ARG A 485 -14.39 -15.41 -14.89
C ARG A 485 -15.92 -15.41 -15.06
N LYS A 486 -16.65 -16.25 -14.30
CA LYS A 486 -18.11 -16.30 -14.29
C LYS A 486 -18.72 -15.46 -13.17
N GLY A 487 -17.88 -14.85 -12.34
CA GLY A 487 -18.29 -14.02 -11.20
C GLY A 487 -18.58 -14.83 -9.92
N LEU A 488 -18.32 -16.14 -9.90
CA LEU A 488 -18.46 -16.95 -8.71
C LEU A 488 -17.22 -16.81 -7.81
N GLY A 489 -17.42 -16.61 -6.53
CA GLY A 489 -16.33 -16.44 -5.57
C GLY A 489 -16.79 -15.79 -4.28
N VAL A 490 -15.99 -14.89 -3.74
CA VAL A 490 -16.23 -14.22 -2.46
C VAL A 490 -16.10 -12.70 -2.60
N LYS A 491 -16.96 -12.00 -1.89
CA LYS A 491 -16.89 -10.58 -1.60
C LYS A 491 -16.51 -10.42 -0.14
N ILE A 492 -15.57 -9.54 0.16
CA ILE A 492 -15.12 -9.22 1.52
C ILE A 492 -15.29 -7.73 1.73
N ALA A 493 -15.97 -7.34 2.80
CA ALA A 493 -16.28 -5.95 3.10
C ALA A 493 -15.95 -5.62 4.54
N THR A 494 -15.45 -4.42 4.83
CA THR A 494 -15.21 -4.02 6.22
C THR A 494 -16.51 -3.84 7.00
N LEU A 495 -16.46 -4.21 8.27
CA LEU A 495 -17.49 -3.90 9.28
C LEU A 495 -17.01 -2.82 10.27
N GLY A 496 -15.83 -2.27 10.03
CA GLY A 496 -15.20 -1.30 10.92
C GLY A 496 -14.30 -0.34 10.15
N LYS A 497 -13.02 -0.32 10.49
CA LYS A 497 -12.02 0.47 9.77
C LYS A 497 -11.69 -0.17 8.42
N PRO A 498 -11.27 0.62 7.41
CA PRO A 498 -10.66 0.07 6.21
C PRO A 498 -9.45 -0.81 6.57
N PHE A 499 -9.11 -1.72 5.70
CA PHE A 499 -8.00 -2.65 5.84
C PHE A 499 -7.06 -2.55 4.63
N SER A 500 -5.86 -3.12 4.75
CA SER A 500 -4.96 -3.27 3.60
C SER A 500 -5.12 -4.67 3.00
N ALA A 501 -4.96 -4.81 1.69
CA ALA A 501 -5.13 -6.10 1.02
C ALA A 501 -4.16 -6.29 -0.15
N SER A 502 -3.74 -7.53 -0.38
CA SER A 502 -3.06 -7.98 -1.60
C SER A 502 -3.54 -9.37 -2.00
N ALA A 503 -3.55 -9.67 -3.31
CA ALA A 503 -3.92 -10.98 -3.84
C ALA A 503 -2.91 -11.39 -4.91
N LEU A 504 -2.10 -12.41 -4.66
CA LEU A 504 -0.98 -12.83 -5.51
C LEU A 504 -1.03 -14.33 -5.79
N PRO A 505 -0.47 -14.82 -6.91
CA PRO A 505 -0.30 -16.25 -7.17
C PRO A 505 0.93 -16.84 -6.47
N TYR A 506 1.53 -16.11 -5.53
CA TYR A 506 2.73 -16.47 -4.77
C TYR A 506 2.48 -16.31 -3.29
N SER A 507 2.99 -17.23 -2.48
CA SER A 507 3.03 -17.05 -1.03
C SER A 507 4.14 -16.06 -0.63
N VAL A 508 4.03 -15.50 0.57
CA VAL A 508 5.10 -14.65 1.14
C VAL A 508 6.43 -15.40 1.19
N ASN A 509 6.41 -16.71 1.44
CA ASN A 509 7.62 -17.54 1.47
C ASN A 509 8.24 -17.75 0.08
N ASP A 510 7.44 -17.82 -0.98
CA ASP A 510 7.97 -17.89 -2.35
C ASP A 510 8.73 -16.60 -2.69
N LEU A 511 8.14 -15.45 -2.40
CA LEU A 511 8.77 -14.15 -2.61
C LEU A 511 10.04 -13.97 -1.74
N TYR A 512 10.02 -14.48 -0.51
CA TYR A 512 11.15 -14.36 0.41
C TYR A 512 12.35 -15.22 0.00
N LYS A 513 12.11 -16.45 -0.50
CA LYS A 513 13.16 -17.43 -0.78
C LYS A 513 13.74 -17.32 -2.19
N THR A 514 13.05 -16.70 -3.12
CA THR A 514 13.46 -16.61 -4.52
C THR A 514 14.35 -15.40 -4.74
N SER A 515 15.47 -15.59 -5.41
CA SER A 515 16.45 -14.52 -5.68
C SER A 515 16.16 -13.74 -6.95
N HIS A 516 15.58 -14.37 -7.98
CA HIS A 516 15.29 -13.75 -9.27
C HIS A 516 13.84 -13.95 -9.67
N ASP A 517 13.23 -12.93 -10.22
CA ASP A 517 11.84 -12.95 -10.68
C ASP A 517 11.57 -14.08 -11.69
N CYS A 518 12.50 -14.31 -12.60
CA CYS A 518 12.39 -15.38 -13.59
C CYS A 518 12.35 -16.80 -12.99
N ASP A 519 12.71 -16.98 -11.74
CA ASP A 519 12.69 -18.27 -11.02
C ASP A 519 11.41 -18.49 -10.22
N LEU A 520 10.58 -17.46 -10.07
CA LEU A 520 9.29 -17.59 -9.40
C LEU A 520 8.34 -18.48 -10.21
N GLN A 521 7.70 -19.42 -9.52
CA GLN A 521 6.67 -20.29 -10.11
C GLN A 521 5.33 -20.01 -9.43
N PRO A 522 4.27 -19.67 -10.20
CA PRO A 522 2.93 -19.49 -9.62
C PRO A 522 2.46 -20.79 -8.94
N ARG A 523 1.82 -20.63 -7.78
CA ARG A 523 1.18 -21.74 -7.07
C ARG A 523 -0.16 -22.10 -7.69
N ASP A 524 -0.65 -23.30 -7.38
CA ASP A 524 -2.01 -23.74 -7.69
C ASP A 524 -3.06 -23.11 -6.74
N ALA A 525 -2.79 -21.88 -6.28
CA ALA A 525 -3.61 -21.13 -5.34
C ALA A 525 -3.45 -19.62 -5.53
N VAL A 526 -4.36 -18.87 -4.97
CA VAL A 526 -4.25 -17.41 -4.79
C VAL A 526 -4.06 -17.11 -3.31
N PHE A 527 -3.04 -16.37 -2.97
CA PHE A 527 -2.77 -15.91 -1.60
C PHE A 527 -3.33 -14.50 -1.42
N LEU A 528 -4.41 -14.41 -0.66
CA LEU A 528 -5.07 -13.16 -0.31
C LEU A 528 -4.64 -12.76 1.10
N ASN A 529 -4.02 -11.60 1.26
CA ASN A 529 -3.73 -10.99 2.55
C ASN A 529 -4.81 -9.96 2.89
N LEU A 530 -5.26 -9.97 4.14
CA LEU A 530 -6.15 -8.98 4.74
C LEU A 530 -5.47 -8.47 6.01
N ASP A 531 -5.01 -7.22 6.01
CA ASP A 531 -4.18 -6.68 7.08
C ASP A 531 -4.89 -5.55 7.81
N ALA A 532 -4.89 -5.62 9.14
CA ALA A 532 -5.33 -4.52 10.00
C ALA A 532 -4.31 -3.36 9.99
N ALA A 533 -3.04 -3.65 9.72
CA ALA A 533 -1.96 -2.67 9.59
C ALA A 533 -0.79 -3.22 8.77
N VAL A 534 -0.15 -2.33 8.03
CA VAL A 534 1.07 -2.59 7.24
C VAL A 534 2.10 -1.50 7.54
N LEU A 535 3.36 -1.88 7.68
CA LEU A 535 4.49 -0.97 7.86
C LEU A 535 4.81 -0.23 6.56
N GLY A 536 5.18 1.03 6.65
CA GLY A 536 5.71 1.79 5.53
C GLY A 536 6.96 1.15 4.90
N LEU A 537 7.38 1.68 3.77
CA LEU A 537 8.54 1.22 2.98
C LEU A 537 9.85 1.92 3.39
N GLY A 538 9.79 3.22 3.70
CA GLY A 538 10.99 4.03 3.96
C GLY A 538 11.93 4.12 2.77
N ASN A 539 13.20 4.49 3.05
CA ASN A 539 14.27 4.65 2.06
C ASN A 539 15.61 4.07 2.58
N SER A 540 15.60 3.10 3.49
CA SER A 540 16.77 2.66 4.25
C SER A 540 17.74 1.77 3.47
N SER A 541 17.46 1.45 2.20
CA SER A 541 18.45 0.80 1.34
C SER A 541 19.75 1.64 1.21
N CYS A 542 19.67 2.95 1.24
CA CYS A 542 20.81 3.86 1.39
C CYS A 542 20.43 5.21 2.03
N GLY A 543 19.38 5.28 2.82
CA GLY A 543 18.89 6.53 3.39
C GLY A 543 18.22 6.35 4.74
N PRO A 544 17.39 7.31 5.15
CA PRO A 544 16.61 7.19 6.37
C PRO A 544 15.52 6.12 6.22
N GLY A 545 15.16 5.48 7.34
CA GLY A 545 14.14 4.43 7.39
C GLY A 545 12.72 4.96 7.27
N VAL A 546 11.79 4.17 7.80
CA VAL A 546 10.37 4.52 7.88
C VAL A 546 10.18 5.63 8.90
N LEU A 547 9.33 6.61 8.60
CA LEU A 547 8.86 7.58 9.60
C LEU A 547 8.03 6.87 10.66
N LYS A 548 8.24 7.22 11.93
CA LYS A 548 7.58 6.56 13.08
C LYS A 548 6.05 6.53 12.96
N LYS A 549 5.45 7.55 12.34
CA LYS A 549 3.99 7.61 12.09
C LYS A 549 3.46 6.51 11.16
N TYR A 550 4.33 5.86 10.40
CA TYR A 550 4.01 4.75 9.49
C TYR A 550 4.45 3.38 10.04
N SER A 551 4.84 3.32 11.32
CA SER A 551 5.07 2.06 12.03
C SER A 551 3.77 1.47 12.57
N ILE A 552 3.82 0.18 12.92
CA ILE A 552 2.70 -0.51 13.55
C ILE A 552 2.87 -0.46 15.06
N PRO A 553 2.02 0.25 15.80
CA PRO A 553 2.08 0.26 17.26
C PRO A 553 1.93 -1.16 17.83
N LYS A 554 2.72 -1.48 18.87
CA LYS A 554 2.66 -2.78 19.57
C LYS A 554 1.50 -2.81 20.59
N THR A 555 0.31 -2.47 20.12
CA THR A 555 -0.96 -2.47 20.87
C THR A 555 -1.93 -3.42 20.20
N GLU A 556 -3.11 -3.62 20.77
CA GLU A 556 -4.16 -4.40 20.13
C GLU A 556 -4.61 -3.80 18.80
N HIS A 557 -4.67 -4.62 17.75
CA HIS A 557 -5.22 -4.29 16.44
C HIS A 557 -6.43 -5.19 16.15
N THR A 558 -7.34 -4.68 15.34
CA THR A 558 -8.55 -5.41 14.97
C THR A 558 -8.80 -5.34 13.47
N LEU A 559 -8.98 -6.51 12.85
CA LEU A 559 -9.59 -6.68 11.53
C LEU A 559 -11.05 -7.12 11.74
N ASN A 560 -12.00 -6.40 11.13
CA ASN A 560 -13.41 -6.71 11.25
C ASN A 560 -14.05 -6.67 9.86
N VAL A 561 -14.34 -7.85 9.31
CA VAL A 561 -14.75 -8.02 7.91
C VAL A 561 -15.91 -8.99 7.76
N ARG A 562 -16.65 -8.85 6.67
CA ARG A 562 -17.75 -9.71 6.26
C ARG A 562 -17.41 -10.42 4.95
N PHE A 563 -17.50 -11.72 4.94
CA PHE A 563 -17.43 -12.57 3.76
C PHE A 563 -18.86 -12.84 3.27
N SER A 564 -19.07 -12.74 1.98
CA SER A 564 -20.37 -13.03 1.34
C SER A 564 -20.15 -13.73 0.01
N PRO A 565 -21.03 -14.67 -0.39
CA PRO A 565 -20.90 -15.30 -1.70
C PRO A 565 -21.11 -14.29 -2.83
N CYS A 566 -20.27 -14.34 -3.85
CA CYS A 566 -20.52 -13.73 -5.16
C CYS A 566 -21.37 -14.68 -6.00
N LYS A 567 -22.33 -14.10 -6.73
CA LYS A 567 -23.28 -14.84 -7.56
C LYS A 567 -22.79 -14.96 -8.99
#